data_4f6334974c80f0d36364f6d80eb7998c
#
_entry.id   4f6334974c80f0d36364f6d80eb7998c
#
_cell.length_a   1.000
_cell.length_b   1.000
_cell.length_c   1.000
_cell.angle_alpha   90.00
_cell.angle_beta   90.00
_cell.angle_gamma   90.00
#
_symmetry.space_group_name_H-M   'P 1'
#
loop_
_entity.id
_entity.type
_entity.pdbx_description
1 polymer ?
#
loop_
_entity_poly.entity_id
_entity_poly.type
_entity_poly.pdbx_seq_one_letter_code
_entity_poly.pdbx_strand_id
1 'polypeptide(L)'
;MKAEIHKACSLNELAAFVRYLAPILEKGTLLALNGEIGSGKTTLSKYLINYLTSTRIEEISSPTFNLHQTYSNQDLDISHYDFYRINTPHELEELDISDSIKNNVTIIEWANKFPSVLPKDHIEIQIINKSDKRDYKIFFHGKYEKVILAHKNRLNFLSNSGLNIREITNMKGDASKRKYFRVYDGVKNFVLMDASEEIRKKTKTTKSIKDFIIIDKYLDDIGLRVPKIYEYDIKNQLILEEDLGLTTYNELYVKLNFESLITPAIESLLILVHSNYSNINDLNGTAFEPNKFDKKIFIHEAKQFIDYYWPYAKSSICPEEEKYDFLSIIEKMFSDLSPDRTLILRDYHSPNLHYLENEKGHRKCALIDFQDALLGHPLYDLVSLAQDARVTISEVKEKYIIDAFKQKFLFKNFQFGNSSFNEQYQILATQRSLKILGIFARLSLLEGKNNYIIHMPRIINYIRRSMNCSLLDNLTNWLKINFKDTFDV
;
A
#
# COMPACT_ATOMS: atom_id res chain seq x y z
N MET A 1 11.36 -4.47 31.37
CA MET A 1 10.69 -3.44 30.59
C MET A 1 10.99 -2.06 31.16
N LYS A 2 11.51 -1.11 30.35
CA LYS A 2 11.63 0.28 30.79
C LYS A 2 10.30 0.98 30.49
N ALA A 3 9.64 1.50 31.54
CA ALA A 3 8.47 2.35 31.35
C ALA A 3 8.89 3.69 30.74
N GLU A 4 8.07 4.20 29.83
CA GLU A 4 8.17 5.58 29.38
C GLU A 4 7.30 6.46 30.29
N ILE A 5 7.81 7.62 30.72
CA ILE A 5 7.11 8.47 31.67
C ILE A 5 6.94 9.86 31.08
N HIS A 6 5.69 10.26 30.87
CA HIS A 6 5.29 11.63 30.58
C HIS A 6 4.83 12.27 31.89
N LYS A 7 5.61 13.22 32.38
CA LYS A 7 5.42 13.79 33.71
C LYS A 7 4.60 15.07 33.67
N ALA A 8 3.77 15.21 34.70
CA ALA A 8 3.08 16.45 35.06
C ALA A 8 2.27 17.08 33.91
N CYS A 9 1.54 16.25 33.15
CA CYS A 9 0.72 16.74 32.04
C CYS A 9 -0.54 17.45 32.53
N SER A 10 -0.70 18.72 32.12
CA SER A 10 -1.95 19.46 32.19
C SER A 10 -2.90 19.02 31.04
N LEU A 11 -4.12 19.53 31.02
CA LEU A 11 -5.07 19.26 29.91
C LEU A 11 -4.54 19.73 28.55
N ASN A 12 -3.78 20.81 28.50
CA ASN A 12 -3.16 21.29 27.25
C ASN A 12 -2.05 20.32 26.77
N GLU A 13 -1.27 19.80 27.70
CA GLU A 13 -0.20 18.84 27.42
C GLU A 13 -0.76 17.45 27.09
N LEU A 14 -1.99 17.13 27.55
CA LEU A 14 -2.70 15.92 27.17
C LEU A 14 -2.94 15.82 25.65
N ALA A 15 -3.27 16.93 25.00
CA ALA A 15 -3.41 16.94 23.54
C ALA A 15 -2.09 16.61 22.81
N ALA A 16 -0.94 17.05 23.34
CA ALA A 16 0.37 16.69 22.81
C ALA A 16 0.69 15.21 23.05
N PHE A 17 0.33 14.69 24.22
CA PHE A 17 0.48 13.29 24.55
C PHE A 17 -0.39 12.38 23.65
N VAL A 18 -1.62 12.77 23.36
CA VAL A 18 -2.51 12.08 22.42
C VAL A 18 -1.90 12.06 21.02
N ARG A 19 -1.40 13.20 20.51
CA ARG A 19 -0.70 13.25 19.21
C ARG A 19 0.55 12.37 19.16
N TYR A 20 1.23 12.19 20.28
CA TYR A 20 2.36 11.27 20.39
C TYR A 20 1.91 9.81 20.26
N LEU A 21 0.81 9.43 20.90
CA LEU A 21 0.32 8.03 20.91
C LEU A 21 -0.43 7.63 19.63
N ALA A 22 -1.25 8.53 19.10
CA ALA A 22 -2.18 8.21 18.03
C ALA A 22 -1.54 7.52 16.80
N PRO A 23 -0.35 7.92 16.31
CA PRO A 23 0.28 7.29 15.15
C PRO A 23 0.70 5.82 15.34
N ILE A 24 0.67 5.30 16.56
CA ILE A 24 0.97 3.89 16.86
C ILE A 24 -0.29 3.05 17.14
N LEU A 25 -1.46 3.70 17.19
CA LEU A 25 -2.76 3.06 17.41
C LEU A 25 -3.37 2.71 16.06
N GLU A 26 -3.41 1.43 15.75
CA GLU A 26 -3.98 0.89 14.51
C GLU A 26 -4.93 -0.27 14.83
N LYS A 27 -5.71 -0.71 13.86
CA LYS A 27 -6.56 -1.90 13.99
C LYS A 27 -5.78 -3.04 14.64
N GLY A 28 -6.36 -3.65 15.66
CA GLY A 28 -5.72 -4.70 16.46
C GLY A 28 -4.85 -4.18 17.62
N THR A 29 -4.91 -2.87 17.94
CA THR A 29 -4.25 -2.32 19.13
C THR A 29 -5.18 -2.35 20.33
N LEU A 30 -4.70 -2.91 21.44
CA LEU A 30 -5.34 -2.77 22.74
C LEU A 30 -4.56 -1.77 23.61
N LEU A 31 -5.29 -0.78 24.13
CA LEU A 31 -4.81 0.22 25.09
C LEU A 31 -5.47 -0.03 26.45
N ALA A 32 -4.69 -0.51 27.41
CA ALA A 32 -5.12 -0.79 28.78
C ALA A 32 -4.88 0.45 29.67
N LEU A 33 -5.94 1.05 30.21
CA LEU A 33 -5.87 2.23 31.06
C LEU A 33 -6.10 1.86 32.52
N ASN A 34 -5.10 2.14 33.36
CA ASN A 34 -5.10 1.88 34.78
C ASN A 34 -4.88 3.16 35.60
N GLY A 35 -5.43 3.22 36.79
CA GLY A 35 -5.32 4.34 37.70
C GLY A 35 -6.49 4.44 38.67
N GLU A 36 -6.36 5.25 39.72
CA GLU A 36 -7.39 5.48 40.71
C GLU A 36 -8.68 6.11 40.15
N ILE A 37 -9.76 6.12 40.93
CA ILE A 37 -10.98 6.86 40.63
C ILE A 37 -10.60 8.36 40.43
N GLY A 38 -11.13 8.98 39.38
CA GLY A 38 -10.82 10.39 39.08
C GLY A 38 -9.42 10.65 38.50
N SER A 39 -8.63 9.61 38.17
CA SER A 39 -7.29 9.78 37.58
C SER A 39 -7.32 10.35 36.15
N GLY A 40 -8.47 10.33 35.45
CA GLY A 40 -8.63 10.87 34.11
C GLY A 40 -8.54 9.82 32.99
N LYS A 41 -8.82 8.56 33.26
CA LYS A 41 -8.88 7.48 32.24
C LYS A 41 -9.86 7.84 31.13
N THR A 42 -11.10 8.18 31.48
CA THR A 42 -12.14 8.61 30.53
C THR A 42 -11.77 9.91 29.80
N THR A 43 -11.07 10.83 30.48
CA THR A 43 -10.56 12.05 29.82
C THR A 43 -9.56 11.69 28.71
N LEU A 44 -8.60 10.80 29.00
CA LEU A 44 -7.64 10.32 27.99
C LEU A 44 -8.36 9.58 26.87
N SER A 45 -9.30 8.67 27.18
CA SER A 45 -10.12 7.96 26.19
C SER A 45 -10.86 8.94 25.26
N LYS A 46 -11.51 9.98 25.83
CA LYS A 46 -12.19 11.04 25.07
C LYS A 46 -11.27 11.76 24.08
N TYR A 47 -10.10 12.18 24.54
CA TYR A 47 -9.14 12.89 23.69
C TYR A 47 -8.61 11.98 22.58
N LEU A 48 -8.32 10.72 22.86
CA LEU A 48 -7.88 9.72 21.87
C LEU A 48 -8.97 9.43 20.84
N ILE A 49 -10.21 9.17 21.25
CA ILE A 49 -11.34 8.89 20.37
C ILE A 49 -11.58 10.07 19.43
N ASN A 50 -11.67 11.29 19.95
CA ASN A 50 -11.87 12.49 19.13
C ASN A 50 -10.72 12.71 18.14
N TYR A 51 -9.49 12.47 18.54
CA TYR A 51 -8.34 12.61 17.65
C TYR A 51 -8.34 11.55 16.54
N LEU A 52 -8.55 10.28 16.89
CA LEU A 52 -8.53 9.17 15.95
C LEU A 52 -9.72 9.18 14.97
N THR A 53 -10.90 9.67 15.41
CA THR A 53 -12.07 9.78 14.53
C THR A 53 -12.07 11.04 13.68
N SER A 54 -11.17 12.00 13.96
CA SER A 54 -11.14 13.34 13.36
C SER A 54 -12.50 14.08 13.46
N THR A 55 -13.33 13.70 14.44
CA THR A 55 -14.65 14.27 14.70
C THR A 55 -14.70 14.76 16.14
N ARG A 56 -15.33 15.91 16.35
CA ARG A 56 -15.60 16.39 17.70
C ARG A 56 -16.88 15.75 18.21
N ILE A 57 -16.76 14.60 18.85
CA ILE A 57 -17.88 13.97 19.57
C ILE A 57 -18.00 14.69 20.91
N GLU A 58 -19.07 15.46 21.11
CA GLU A 58 -19.22 16.32 22.28
C GLU A 58 -19.42 15.54 23.57
N GLU A 59 -20.16 14.42 23.52
CA GLU A 59 -20.48 13.60 24.68
C GLU A 59 -19.84 12.21 24.61
N ILE A 60 -18.53 12.13 24.90
CA ILE A 60 -17.89 10.85 25.23
C ILE A 60 -17.86 10.75 26.76
N SER A 61 -18.68 9.87 27.31
CA SER A 61 -18.68 9.48 28.72
C SER A 61 -18.02 8.11 28.89
N SER A 62 -17.61 7.79 30.13
CA SER A 62 -17.18 6.41 30.43
C SER A 62 -18.40 5.47 30.26
N PRO A 63 -18.24 4.32 29.56
CA PRO A 63 -19.29 3.34 29.43
C PRO A 63 -19.48 2.49 30.69
N THR A 64 -19.37 3.10 31.87
CA THR A 64 -19.46 2.42 33.18
C THR A 64 -20.80 1.69 33.37
N PHE A 65 -21.87 2.14 32.75
CA PHE A 65 -23.19 1.51 32.81
C PHE A 65 -23.44 0.53 31.66
N ASN A 66 -23.06 0.91 30.44
CA ASN A 66 -23.24 0.11 29.24
C ASN A 66 -22.09 -0.87 29.01
N LEU A 67 -21.02 -0.77 29.78
CA LEU A 67 -19.77 -1.55 29.76
C LEU A 67 -18.96 -1.43 28.45
N HIS A 68 -19.61 -1.13 27.33
CA HIS A 68 -19.00 -1.02 26.00
C HIS A 68 -19.68 0.05 25.16
N GLN A 69 -18.88 0.77 24.36
CA GLN A 69 -19.36 1.74 23.36
C GLN A 69 -18.41 1.75 22.16
N THR A 70 -18.94 1.82 20.95
CA THR A 70 -18.16 1.86 19.70
C THR A 70 -18.25 3.22 19.05
N TYR A 71 -17.12 3.69 18.51
CA TYR A 71 -17.01 4.92 17.73
C TYR A 71 -16.35 4.57 16.41
N SER A 72 -16.78 5.21 15.32
CA SER A 72 -16.27 4.90 13.99
C SER A 72 -16.01 6.17 13.18
N ASN A 73 -15.02 6.08 12.29
CA ASN A 73 -14.92 6.95 11.12
C ASN A 73 -14.85 6.06 9.86
N GLN A 74 -14.57 6.65 8.68
CA GLN A 74 -14.48 5.89 7.43
C GLN A 74 -13.36 4.82 7.44
N ASP A 75 -12.40 4.93 8.36
CA ASP A 75 -11.13 4.20 8.32
C ASP A 75 -10.87 3.32 9.53
N LEU A 76 -11.47 3.63 10.66
CA LEU A 76 -11.11 3.02 11.94
C LEU A 76 -12.33 2.90 12.86
N ASP A 77 -12.50 1.72 13.43
CA ASP A 77 -13.44 1.46 14.51
C ASP A 77 -12.70 1.44 15.85
N ILE A 78 -13.30 2.07 16.85
CA ILE A 78 -12.75 2.15 18.21
C ILE A 78 -13.77 1.57 19.18
N SER A 79 -13.37 0.54 19.92
CA SER A 79 -14.15 -0.05 21.01
C SER A 79 -13.67 0.47 22.35
N HIS A 80 -14.56 1.08 23.12
CA HIS A 80 -14.27 1.64 24.45
C HIS A 80 -15.01 0.83 25.52
N TYR A 81 -14.26 0.25 26.46
CA TYR A 81 -14.76 -0.57 27.57
C TYR A 81 -14.41 0.08 28.90
N ASP A 82 -15.26 -0.14 29.92
CA ASP A 82 -15.00 0.22 31.32
C ASP A 82 -15.29 -0.97 32.23
N PHE A 83 -14.25 -1.54 32.84
CA PHE A 83 -14.34 -2.72 33.72
C PHE A 83 -14.62 -2.37 35.19
N TYR A 84 -14.85 -1.11 35.54
CA TYR A 84 -15.03 -0.69 36.93
C TYR A 84 -16.10 -1.49 37.64
N ARG A 85 -17.26 -1.73 37.03
CA ARG A 85 -18.40 -2.43 37.61
C ARG A 85 -18.39 -3.95 37.43
N ILE A 86 -17.57 -4.47 36.55
CA ILE A 86 -17.45 -5.91 36.32
C ILE A 86 -16.83 -6.56 37.54
N ASN A 87 -17.45 -7.62 38.07
CA ASN A 87 -17.01 -8.31 39.28
C ASN A 87 -16.49 -9.73 38.98
N THR A 88 -16.94 -10.35 37.90
CA THR A 88 -16.58 -11.72 37.56
C THR A 88 -16.07 -11.84 36.13
N PRO A 89 -15.15 -12.75 35.81
CA PRO A 89 -14.71 -13.01 34.46
C PRO A 89 -15.83 -13.43 33.51
N HIS A 90 -16.89 -14.06 33.98
CA HIS A 90 -18.01 -14.51 33.16
C HIS A 90 -18.77 -13.35 32.51
N GLU A 91 -18.86 -12.20 33.18
CA GLU A 91 -19.47 -10.99 32.60
C GLU A 91 -18.71 -10.45 31.40
N LEU A 92 -17.41 -10.81 31.27
CA LEU A 92 -16.59 -10.41 30.13
C LEU A 92 -16.82 -11.28 28.88
N GLU A 93 -17.31 -12.50 29.04
CA GLU A 93 -17.58 -13.41 27.93
C GLU A 93 -18.70 -12.88 27.03
N GLU A 94 -19.66 -12.13 27.61
CA GLU A 94 -20.77 -11.53 26.89
C GLU A 94 -20.39 -10.26 26.09
N LEU A 95 -19.19 -9.69 26.32
CA LEU A 95 -18.78 -8.40 25.75
C LEU A 95 -18.02 -8.52 24.42
N ASP A 96 -17.84 -9.72 23.88
CA ASP A 96 -17.12 -9.99 22.60
C ASP A 96 -15.80 -9.25 22.43
N ILE A 97 -15.04 -9.13 23.54
CA ILE A 97 -13.80 -8.35 23.63
C ILE A 97 -12.75 -8.87 22.63
N SER A 98 -12.70 -10.19 22.42
CA SER A 98 -11.73 -10.82 21.53
C SER A 98 -11.88 -10.38 20.08
N ASP A 99 -13.12 -10.20 19.61
CA ASP A 99 -13.38 -9.68 18.25
C ASP A 99 -13.02 -8.20 18.15
N SER A 100 -13.39 -7.39 19.15
CA SER A 100 -13.01 -5.99 19.22
C SER A 100 -11.50 -5.79 19.23
N ILE A 101 -10.74 -6.58 20.01
CA ILE A 101 -9.25 -6.52 20.03
C ILE A 101 -8.68 -6.83 18.65
N LYS A 102 -9.27 -7.76 17.90
CA LYS A 102 -8.77 -8.15 16.57
C LYS A 102 -9.09 -7.12 15.50
N ASN A 103 -10.25 -6.49 15.58
CA ASN A 103 -10.81 -5.71 14.47
C ASN A 103 -10.76 -4.19 14.68
N ASN A 104 -10.63 -3.71 15.91
CA ASN A 104 -10.72 -2.30 16.28
C ASN A 104 -9.47 -1.80 16.99
N VAL A 105 -9.36 -0.51 17.23
CA VAL A 105 -8.57 0.04 18.34
C VAL A 105 -9.40 -0.15 19.60
N THR A 106 -8.91 -0.92 20.56
CA THR A 106 -9.66 -1.23 21.78
C THR A 106 -9.07 -0.49 22.96
N ILE A 107 -9.88 0.32 23.63
CA ILE A 107 -9.51 1.06 24.86
C ILE A 107 -10.27 0.41 26.01
N ILE A 108 -9.55 -0.01 27.07
CA ILE A 108 -10.13 -0.63 28.25
C ILE A 108 -9.74 0.19 29.49
N GLU A 109 -10.71 0.82 30.15
CA GLU A 109 -10.53 1.43 31.46
C GLU A 109 -10.63 0.36 32.56
N TRP A 110 -9.82 0.47 33.61
CA TRP A 110 -9.71 -0.50 34.71
C TRP A 110 -9.25 -1.89 34.25
N ALA A 111 -8.39 -1.94 33.26
CA ALA A 111 -7.90 -3.19 32.67
C ALA A 111 -7.18 -4.10 33.66
N ASN A 112 -6.57 -3.52 34.71
CA ASN A 112 -5.90 -4.26 35.79
C ASN A 112 -6.83 -5.15 36.65
N LYS A 113 -8.16 -4.97 36.56
CA LYS A 113 -9.10 -5.87 37.25
C LYS A 113 -9.11 -7.27 36.63
N PHE A 114 -8.88 -7.39 35.35
CA PHE A 114 -8.89 -8.67 34.63
C PHE A 114 -7.68 -8.80 33.67
N PRO A 115 -6.48 -9.01 34.24
CA PRO A 115 -5.25 -9.14 33.42
C PRO A 115 -5.29 -10.31 32.43
N SER A 116 -6.10 -11.32 32.68
CA SER A 116 -6.26 -12.51 31.84
C SER A 116 -6.89 -12.20 30.45
N VAL A 117 -7.60 -11.07 30.30
CA VAL A 117 -8.21 -10.64 29.05
C VAL A 117 -7.19 -9.94 28.16
N LEU A 118 -6.10 -9.44 28.75
CA LEU A 118 -5.10 -8.68 28.00
C LEU A 118 -4.24 -9.63 27.15
N PRO A 119 -4.16 -9.42 25.82
CA PRO A 119 -3.26 -10.19 24.97
C PRO A 119 -1.80 -9.89 25.32
N LYS A 120 -0.89 -10.79 24.90
CA LYS A 120 0.56 -10.57 25.05
C LYS A 120 1.01 -9.23 24.46
N ASP A 121 0.42 -8.85 23.33
CA ASP A 121 0.73 -7.63 22.59
C ASP A 121 -0.29 -6.55 22.94
N HIS A 122 0.07 -5.62 23.83
CA HIS A 122 -0.78 -4.48 24.19
C HIS A 122 0.04 -3.29 24.68
N ILE A 123 -0.59 -2.15 24.79
CA ILE A 123 -0.03 -0.93 25.40
C ILE A 123 -0.76 -0.71 26.72
N GLU A 124 -0.02 -0.56 27.81
CA GLU A 124 -0.59 -0.26 29.13
C GLU A 124 -0.21 1.16 29.55
N ILE A 125 -1.18 1.94 30.03
CA ILE A 125 -0.96 3.26 30.60
C ILE A 125 -1.45 3.29 32.04
N GLN A 126 -0.51 3.53 32.96
CA GLN A 126 -0.81 3.82 34.35
C GLN A 126 -0.88 5.34 34.55
N ILE A 127 -2.04 5.83 34.95
CA ILE A 127 -2.28 7.25 35.20
C ILE A 127 -2.15 7.53 36.70
N ILE A 128 -1.25 8.42 37.07
CA ILE A 128 -0.94 8.77 38.46
C ILE A 128 -1.31 10.23 38.72
N ASN A 129 -2.15 10.47 39.72
CA ASN A 129 -2.55 11.81 40.13
C ASN A 129 -1.38 12.58 40.73
N LYS A 130 -1.22 13.85 40.32
CA LYS A 130 -0.24 14.82 40.81
C LYS A 130 -0.90 16.17 40.99
N SER A 131 -1.70 16.34 42.02
CA SER A 131 -2.54 17.52 42.26
C SER A 131 -3.46 17.80 41.07
N ASP A 132 -3.22 18.89 40.35
CA ASP A 132 -3.96 19.32 39.15
C ASP A 132 -3.44 18.72 37.82
N LYS A 133 -2.32 17.97 37.88
CA LYS A 133 -1.64 17.35 36.74
C LYS A 133 -1.66 15.82 36.84
N ARG A 134 -1.23 15.17 35.77
CA ARG A 134 -1.16 13.70 35.67
C ARG A 134 0.21 13.26 35.17
N ASP A 135 0.75 12.19 35.76
CA ASP A 135 1.86 11.43 35.19
C ASP A 135 1.29 10.23 34.43
N TYR A 136 1.74 10.00 33.20
CA TYR A 136 1.41 8.84 32.39
C TYR A 136 2.64 7.94 32.31
N LYS A 137 2.56 6.75 32.91
CA LYS A 137 3.57 5.69 32.75
C LYS A 137 3.07 4.72 31.69
N ILE A 138 3.83 4.56 30.60
CA ILE A 138 3.45 3.71 29.48
C ILE A 138 4.35 2.49 29.47
N PHE A 139 3.74 1.33 29.31
CA PHE A 139 4.41 0.06 29.14
C PHE A 139 4.01 -0.52 27.78
N PHE A 140 5.01 -0.86 26.97
CA PHE A 140 4.82 -1.45 25.65
C PHE A 140 5.11 -2.94 25.75
N HIS A 141 4.09 -3.79 25.51
CA HIS A 141 4.20 -5.24 25.64
C HIS A 141 4.29 -5.91 24.26
N GLY A 142 5.14 -6.96 24.17
CA GLY A 142 5.28 -7.80 22.99
C GLY A 142 5.72 -7.03 21.75
N LYS A 143 4.92 -7.08 20.67
CA LYS A 143 5.24 -6.38 19.41
C LYS A 143 5.42 -4.86 19.56
N TYR A 144 4.75 -4.25 20.55
CA TYR A 144 4.76 -2.79 20.74
C TYR A 144 6.10 -2.23 21.19
N GLU A 145 7.00 -3.05 21.77
CA GLU A 145 8.39 -2.62 22.03
C GLU A 145 9.12 -2.20 20.75
N LYS A 146 8.85 -2.90 19.64
CA LYS A 146 9.42 -2.56 18.32
C LYS A 146 8.69 -1.40 17.66
N VAL A 147 7.36 -1.34 17.79
CA VAL A 147 6.53 -0.27 17.24
C VAL A 147 6.93 1.08 17.84
N ILE A 148 7.10 1.16 19.16
CA ILE A 148 7.52 2.42 19.82
C ILE A 148 8.94 2.83 19.42
N LEU A 149 9.85 1.88 19.23
CA LEU A 149 11.20 2.21 18.77
C LEU A 149 11.18 2.81 17.35
N ALA A 150 10.42 2.21 16.45
CA ALA A 150 10.23 2.76 15.10
C ALA A 150 9.59 4.14 15.14
N HIS A 151 8.58 4.35 16.01
CA HIS A 151 7.94 5.64 16.18
C HIS A 151 8.93 6.71 16.69
N LYS A 152 9.76 6.39 17.67
CA LYS A 152 10.81 7.30 18.15
C LYS A 152 11.82 7.66 17.06
N ASN A 153 12.20 6.69 16.23
CA ASN A 153 13.07 6.95 15.08
C ASN A 153 12.42 7.93 14.10
N ARG A 154 11.12 7.78 13.81
CA ARG A 154 10.35 8.72 12.98
C ARG A 154 10.35 10.13 13.58
N LEU A 155 10.04 10.26 14.87
CA LEU A 155 10.02 11.56 15.56
C LEU A 155 11.39 12.24 15.58
N ASN A 156 12.46 11.48 15.84
CA ASN A 156 13.83 11.97 15.81
C ASN A 156 14.22 12.43 14.39
N PHE A 157 13.88 11.65 13.37
CA PHE A 157 14.12 12.01 11.98
C PHE A 157 13.41 13.31 11.61
N LEU A 158 12.11 13.43 11.93
CA LEU A 158 11.33 14.64 11.68
C LEU A 158 11.83 15.85 12.47
N SER A 159 12.26 15.65 13.71
CA SER A 159 12.87 16.73 14.52
C SER A 159 14.17 17.27 13.89
N ASN A 160 14.96 16.39 13.26
CA ASN A 160 16.21 16.75 12.59
C ASN A 160 16.00 17.40 11.22
N SER A 161 14.83 17.24 10.60
CA SER A 161 14.49 17.84 9.29
C SER A 161 14.30 19.37 9.34
N GLY A 162 14.32 19.98 10.51
CA GLY A 162 14.10 21.41 10.70
C GLY A 162 12.62 21.85 10.57
N LEU A 163 11.68 20.91 10.44
CA LEU A 163 10.25 21.21 10.37
C LEU A 163 9.62 21.37 11.74
N ASN A 164 8.70 22.32 11.87
CA ASN A 164 7.89 22.50 13.08
C ASN A 164 6.65 21.61 13.03
N ILE A 165 6.83 20.32 13.30
CA ILE A 165 5.76 19.33 13.16
C ILE A 165 4.62 19.60 14.14
N ARG A 166 3.42 19.79 13.59
CA ARG A 166 2.18 20.02 14.33
C ARG A 166 1.32 18.77 14.45
N GLU A 167 1.33 17.93 13.41
CA GLU A 167 0.48 16.75 13.34
C GLU A 167 1.13 15.65 12.51
N ILE A 168 0.88 14.41 12.93
CA ILE A 168 1.27 13.19 12.20
C ILE A 168 0.07 12.25 12.21
N THR A 169 -0.44 11.92 11.03
CA THR A 169 -1.58 11.01 10.85
C THR A 169 -1.19 9.80 10.00
N ASN A 170 -1.73 8.63 10.34
CA ASN A 170 -1.54 7.43 9.53
C ASN A 170 -2.23 7.59 8.18
N MET A 171 -1.57 7.19 7.11
CA MET A 171 -2.19 7.03 5.80
C MET A 171 -2.48 5.55 5.55
N LYS A 172 -3.61 5.25 4.93
CA LYS A 172 -3.91 3.88 4.50
C LYS A 172 -2.89 3.44 3.45
N GLY A 173 -2.19 2.32 3.72
CA GLY A 173 -1.42 1.61 2.71
C GLY A 173 -2.27 0.48 2.11
N ASP A 174 -2.06 0.16 0.82
CA ASP A 174 -2.82 -0.92 0.16
C ASP A 174 -2.28 -2.31 0.59
N ALA A 175 -1.30 -2.86 -0.07
CA ALA A 175 -0.77 -4.21 0.20
C ALA A 175 0.70 -4.22 0.67
N SER A 176 1.31 -3.05 0.78
CA SER A 176 2.72 -2.87 1.14
C SER A 176 2.96 -3.03 2.65
N LYS A 177 4.17 -3.46 3.01
CA LYS A 177 4.64 -3.43 4.41
C LYS A 177 5.20 -2.07 4.82
N ARG A 178 5.26 -1.12 3.90
CA ARG A 178 5.62 0.27 4.17
C ARG A 178 4.49 0.96 4.88
N LYS A 179 4.84 1.80 5.84
CA LYS A 179 3.89 2.67 6.51
C LYS A 179 4.08 4.09 5.98
N TYR A 180 2.98 4.75 5.72
CA TYR A 180 2.96 6.13 5.28
C TYR A 180 2.25 6.98 6.31
N PHE A 181 2.79 8.17 6.56
CA PHE A 181 2.23 9.14 7.49
C PHE A 181 2.15 10.49 6.80
N ARG A 182 1.01 11.15 6.92
CA ARG A 182 0.89 12.54 6.55
C ARG A 182 1.39 13.40 7.71
N VAL A 183 2.29 14.32 7.41
CA VAL A 183 2.96 15.18 8.38
C VAL A 183 2.62 16.62 8.05
N TYR A 184 2.02 17.36 8.99
CA TYR A 184 1.67 18.75 8.84
C TYR A 184 2.59 19.62 9.69
N ASP A 185 3.24 20.64 9.10
CA ASP A 185 4.16 21.55 9.79
C ASP A 185 3.51 22.87 10.26
N GLY A 186 2.22 23.05 10.02
CA GLY A 186 1.47 24.28 10.28
C GLY A 186 1.26 25.14 9.04
N VAL A 187 1.93 24.82 7.92
CA VAL A 187 1.84 25.52 6.64
C VAL A 187 1.43 24.58 5.51
N LYS A 188 2.09 23.43 5.39
CA LYS A 188 1.81 22.43 4.34
C LYS A 188 1.96 21.00 4.84
N ASN A 189 1.48 20.09 4.03
CA ASN A 189 1.62 18.67 4.28
C ASN A 189 2.86 18.10 3.58
N PHE A 190 3.38 17.03 4.18
CA PHE A 190 4.42 16.15 3.67
C PHE A 190 3.97 14.71 3.85
N VAL A 191 4.62 13.80 3.14
CA VAL A 191 4.48 12.36 3.36
C VAL A 191 5.78 11.83 3.98
N LEU A 192 5.67 11.13 5.10
CA LEU A 192 6.76 10.35 5.68
C LEU A 192 6.55 8.88 5.33
N MET A 193 7.45 8.32 4.53
CA MET A 193 7.52 6.89 4.25
C MET A 193 8.43 6.20 5.28
N ASP A 194 7.95 5.13 5.91
CA ASP A 194 8.69 4.24 6.81
C ASP A 194 8.75 2.83 6.23
N ALA A 195 9.89 2.44 5.68
CA ALA A 195 10.17 1.11 5.13
C ALA A 195 10.93 0.19 6.11
N SER A 196 11.02 0.55 7.39
CA SER A 196 11.81 -0.19 8.39
C SER A 196 11.36 -1.64 8.61
N GLU A 197 10.09 -1.96 8.36
CA GLU A 197 9.58 -3.33 8.46
C GLU A 197 9.98 -4.23 7.30
N GLU A 198 10.25 -3.69 6.12
CA GLU A 198 10.69 -4.47 4.94
C GLU A 198 12.05 -5.11 5.18
N ILE A 199 13.01 -4.37 5.74
CA ILE A 199 14.37 -4.87 6.00
C ILE A 199 14.42 -5.95 7.10
N ARG A 200 13.52 -5.87 8.09
CA ARG A 200 13.51 -6.84 9.19
C ARG A 200 13.20 -8.27 8.74
N LYS A 201 12.53 -8.44 7.61
CA LYS A 201 12.17 -9.75 7.03
C LYS A 201 13.09 -10.15 5.86
N LYS A 202 14.40 -9.82 5.90
CA LYS A 202 15.42 -10.11 4.88
C LYS A 202 15.01 -11.25 3.94
N THR A 203 14.29 -10.92 2.89
CA THR A 203 14.11 -11.79 1.73
C THR A 203 15.13 -11.36 0.67
N LYS A 204 15.52 -12.25 -0.26
CA LYS A 204 16.43 -11.90 -1.37
C LYS A 204 15.95 -10.74 -2.25
N THR A 205 14.69 -10.31 -2.08
CA THR A 205 14.02 -9.27 -2.86
C THR A 205 13.75 -7.99 -2.07
N THR A 206 14.26 -7.87 -0.83
CA THR A 206 14.04 -6.67 -0.01
C THR A 206 14.85 -5.51 -0.58
N LYS A 207 14.17 -4.55 -1.20
CA LYS A 207 14.78 -3.33 -1.72
C LYS A 207 14.94 -2.31 -0.58
N SER A 208 16.10 -1.67 -0.55
CA SER A 208 16.36 -0.55 0.35
C SER A 208 15.68 0.71 -0.18
N ILE A 209 15.38 1.68 0.69
CA ILE A 209 14.99 3.03 0.25
C ILE A 209 16.05 3.70 -0.62
N LYS A 210 17.31 3.19 -0.59
CA LYS A 210 18.38 3.65 -1.47
C LYS A 210 18.00 3.49 -2.95
N ASP A 211 17.43 2.34 -3.32
CA ASP A 211 17.01 2.08 -4.70
C ASP A 211 15.85 3.00 -5.09
N PHE A 212 14.90 3.24 -4.17
CA PHE A 212 13.82 4.21 -4.37
C PHE A 212 14.38 5.61 -4.69
N ILE A 213 15.30 6.13 -3.84
CA ILE A 213 15.88 7.46 -4.02
C ILE A 213 16.65 7.58 -5.34
N ILE A 214 17.36 6.52 -5.74
CA ILE A 214 18.11 6.47 -7.01
C ILE A 214 17.14 6.58 -8.20
N ILE A 215 16.06 5.82 -8.18
CA ILE A 215 15.05 5.83 -9.26
C ILE A 215 14.29 7.16 -9.26
N ASP A 216 13.89 7.68 -8.10
CA ASP A 216 13.23 8.97 -7.96
C ASP A 216 14.04 10.09 -8.63
N LYS A 217 15.32 10.19 -8.25
CA LYS A 217 16.24 11.17 -8.83
C LYS A 217 16.34 11.03 -10.35
N TYR A 218 16.48 9.81 -10.85
CA TYR A 218 16.54 9.59 -12.30
C TYR A 218 15.27 10.01 -13.01
N LEU A 219 14.09 9.70 -12.46
CA LEU A 219 12.81 10.09 -13.03
C LEU A 219 12.64 11.61 -13.07
N ASP A 220 13.07 12.32 -12.02
CA ASP A 220 13.07 13.79 -12.00
C ASP A 220 14.07 14.37 -13.03
N ASP A 221 15.29 13.81 -13.09
CA ASP A 221 16.35 14.24 -14.04
C ASP A 221 15.91 14.12 -15.51
N ILE A 222 15.08 13.13 -15.87
CA ILE A 222 14.51 13.00 -17.22
C ILE A 222 13.23 13.84 -17.43
N GLY A 223 12.83 14.65 -16.45
CA GLY A 223 11.73 15.61 -16.52
C GLY A 223 10.36 15.06 -16.10
N LEU A 224 10.28 13.83 -15.64
CA LEU A 224 9.04 13.27 -15.10
C LEU A 224 8.69 13.89 -13.73
N ARG A 225 7.40 13.91 -13.41
CA ARG A 225 6.93 14.45 -12.12
C ARG A 225 6.87 13.33 -11.09
N VAL A 226 7.73 13.40 -10.10
CA VAL A 226 7.78 12.53 -8.92
C VAL A 226 7.67 13.38 -7.65
N PRO A 227 7.34 12.82 -6.47
CA PRO A 227 7.35 13.56 -5.21
C PRO A 227 8.76 14.10 -4.93
N LYS A 228 8.88 15.37 -4.61
CA LYS A 228 10.17 15.91 -4.19
C LYS A 228 10.61 15.30 -2.86
N ILE A 229 11.77 14.65 -2.82
CA ILE A 229 12.38 14.17 -1.58
C ILE A 229 13.03 15.36 -0.86
N TYR A 230 12.62 15.62 0.39
CA TYR A 230 13.16 16.70 1.23
C TYR A 230 14.31 16.20 2.11
N GLU A 231 14.16 15.01 2.69
CA GLU A 231 15.14 14.43 3.61
C GLU A 231 15.00 12.90 3.60
N TYR A 232 16.08 12.16 3.93
CA TYR A 232 16.03 10.70 4.07
C TYR A 232 17.02 10.18 5.12
N ASP A 233 16.69 9.04 5.73
CA ASP A 233 17.54 8.30 6.65
C ASP A 233 17.67 6.83 6.20
N ILE A 234 18.75 6.53 5.51
CA ILE A 234 19.01 5.17 4.99
C ILE A 234 19.11 4.16 6.13
N LYS A 235 19.66 4.54 7.30
CA LYS A 235 19.83 3.64 8.43
C LYS A 235 18.51 3.20 9.04
N ASN A 236 17.58 4.14 9.21
CA ASN A 236 16.26 3.90 9.75
C ASN A 236 15.19 3.64 8.68
N GLN A 237 15.55 3.71 7.39
CA GLN A 237 14.67 3.48 6.24
C GLN A 237 13.48 4.46 6.20
N LEU A 238 13.77 5.74 6.37
CA LEU A 238 12.80 6.83 6.37
C LEU A 238 13.03 7.78 5.21
N ILE A 239 11.96 8.25 4.58
CA ILE A 239 11.98 9.30 3.57
C ILE A 239 10.90 10.32 3.91
N LEU A 240 11.25 11.60 3.87
CA LEU A 240 10.31 12.71 3.92
C LEU A 240 10.16 13.30 2.52
N GLU A 241 8.97 13.21 1.97
CA GLU A 241 8.69 13.59 0.60
C GLU A 241 7.47 14.52 0.50
N GLU A 242 7.28 15.08 -0.68
CA GLU A 242 6.16 15.94 -1.02
C GLU A 242 4.83 15.20 -0.93
N ASP A 243 3.82 15.84 -0.33
CA ASP A 243 2.44 15.38 -0.40
C ASP A 243 1.80 15.87 -1.71
N LEU A 244 1.60 14.94 -2.64
CA LEU A 244 0.92 15.21 -3.92
C LEU A 244 -0.61 15.37 -3.79
N GLY A 245 -1.14 15.26 -2.57
CA GLY A 245 -2.58 15.31 -2.30
C GLY A 245 -3.24 13.93 -2.47
N LEU A 246 -4.56 13.94 -2.59
CA LEU A 246 -5.37 12.71 -2.67
C LEU A 246 -5.89 12.42 -4.08
N THR A 247 -5.74 13.34 -5.03
CA THR A 247 -6.36 13.21 -6.35
C THR A 247 -5.57 12.27 -7.24
N THR A 248 -6.02 11.02 -7.31
CA THR A 248 -5.46 10.02 -8.20
C THR A 248 -6.24 9.90 -9.50
N TYR A 249 -5.62 9.32 -10.53
CA TYR A 249 -6.30 8.99 -11.79
C TYR A 249 -7.50 8.07 -11.55
N ASN A 250 -7.42 7.16 -10.59
CA ASN A 250 -8.52 6.26 -10.23
C ASN A 250 -9.82 7.02 -9.92
N GLU A 251 -9.73 8.14 -9.20
CA GLU A 251 -10.89 8.95 -8.83
C GLU A 251 -11.41 9.82 -9.99
N LEU A 252 -10.57 10.14 -10.94
CA LEU A 252 -10.86 11.08 -12.02
C LEU A 252 -11.44 10.42 -13.27
N TYR A 253 -11.32 9.10 -13.44
CA TYR A 253 -11.81 8.38 -14.63
C TYR A 253 -13.30 8.61 -14.95
N VAL A 254 -14.10 8.93 -13.94
CA VAL A 254 -15.54 9.22 -14.09
C VAL A 254 -15.86 10.71 -14.03
N LYS A 255 -14.90 11.55 -13.63
CA LYS A 255 -15.11 12.99 -13.39
C LYS A 255 -14.58 13.86 -14.53
N LEU A 256 -13.51 13.44 -15.19
CA LEU A 256 -12.85 14.20 -16.25
C LEU A 256 -13.07 13.57 -17.63
N ASN A 257 -12.88 14.40 -18.66
CA ASN A 257 -12.78 13.89 -20.02
C ASN A 257 -11.59 12.92 -20.11
N PHE A 258 -11.85 11.73 -20.67
CA PHE A 258 -10.88 10.63 -20.71
C PHE A 258 -9.58 11.03 -21.44
N GLU A 259 -9.69 11.69 -22.59
CA GLU A 259 -8.52 12.09 -23.38
C GLU A 259 -7.65 13.09 -22.62
N SER A 260 -8.27 14.08 -21.99
CA SER A 260 -7.58 15.09 -21.19
C SER A 260 -6.87 14.48 -19.97
N LEU A 261 -7.46 13.45 -19.38
CA LEU A 261 -6.88 12.73 -18.24
C LEU A 261 -5.71 11.84 -18.68
N ILE A 262 -5.87 11.08 -19.78
CA ILE A 262 -4.92 10.03 -20.12
C ILE A 262 -3.70 10.55 -20.91
N THR A 263 -3.85 11.66 -21.64
CA THR A 263 -2.76 12.23 -22.47
C THR A 263 -1.49 12.52 -21.65
N PRO A 264 -1.52 13.19 -20.48
CA PRO A 264 -0.33 13.41 -19.67
C PRO A 264 0.36 12.10 -19.25
N ALA A 265 -0.42 11.05 -18.95
CA ALA A 265 0.14 9.75 -18.59
C ALA A 265 0.83 9.08 -19.79
N ILE A 266 0.23 9.13 -20.99
CA ILE A 266 0.87 8.61 -22.21
C ILE A 266 2.17 9.37 -22.49
N GLU A 267 2.17 10.70 -22.38
CA GLU A 267 3.37 11.52 -22.62
C GLU A 267 4.48 11.23 -21.61
N SER A 268 4.15 11.08 -20.31
CA SER A 268 5.11 10.67 -19.29
C SER A 268 5.70 9.28 -19.59
N LEU A 269 4.86 8.34 -20.00
CA LEU A 269 5.31 7.00 -20.37
C LEU A 269 6.24 7.02 -21.60
N LEU A 270 5.96 7.84 -22.59
CA LEU A 270 6.82 8.00 -23.78
C LEU A 270 8.21 8.57 -23.40
N ILE A 271 8.26 9.55 -22.49
CA ILE A 271 9.53 10.07 -21.96
C ILE A 271 10.32 8.95 -21.28
N LEU A 272 9.66 8.18 -20.41
CA LEU A 272 10.30 7.06 -19.72
C LEU A 272 10.87 6.02 -20.69
N VAL A 273 10.07 5.58 -21.66
CA VAL A 273 10.45 4.53 -22.60
C VAL A 273 11.61 4.96 -23.52
N HIS A 274 11.67 6.25 -23.89
CA HIS A 274 12.74 6.76 -24.74
C HIS A 274 13.96 7.28 -23.98
N SER A 275 13.92 7.26 -22.65
CA SER A 275 15.04 7.69 -21.81
C SER A 275 16.18 6.66 -21.82
N ASN A 276 17.39 7.15 -21.59
CA ASN A 276 18.57 6.28 -21.53
C ASN A 276 18.84 5.85 -20.09
N TYR A 277 18.42 4.64 -19.73
CA TYR A 277 18.65 4.07 -18.40
C TYR A 277 20.11 3.90 -18.01
N SER A 278 21.05 3.93 -18.97
CA SER A 278 22.50 3.91 -18.67
C SER A 278 22.98 5.16 -17.94
N ASN A 279 22.15 6.21 -17.88
CA ASN A 279 22.44 7.44 -17.15
C ASN A 279 21.98 7.36 -15.67
N ILE A 280 21.44 6.22 -15.21
CA ILE A 280 21.09 6.06 -13.80
C ILE A 280 22.37 5.94 -12.99
N ASN A 281 22.53 6.81 -12.00
CA ASN A 281 23.66 6.80 -11.09
C ASN A 281 23.20 6.55 -9.65
N ASP A 282 24.03 5.87 -8.88
CA ASP A 282 23.81 5.72 -7.44
C ASP A 282 24.04 7.06 -6.69
N LEU A 283 23.82 7.04 -5.39
CA LEU A 283 23.98 8.25 -4.54
C LEU A 283 25.41 8.78 -4.47
N ASN A 284 26.39 8.02 -4.93
CA ASN A 284 27.81 8.42 -5.01
C ASN A 284 28.23 8.84 -6.43
N GLY A 285 27.29 8.85 -7.39
CA GLY A 285 27.56 9.16 -8.79
C GLY A 285 28.14 8.00 -9.60
N THR A 286 28.12 6.77 -9.06
CA THR A 286 28.56 5.58 -9.78
C THR A 286 27.36 5.01 -10.58
N ALA A 287 27.63 4.47 -11.78
CA ALA A 287 26.60 3.86 -12.62
C ALA A 287 25.81 2.79 -11.84
N PHE A 288 24.49 2.90 -11.89
CA PHE A 288 23.57 1.97 -11.25
C PHE A 288 22.74 1.26 -12.32
N GLU A 289 22.80 -0.07 -12.35
CA GLU A 289 21.98 -0.88 -13.26
C GLU A 289 20.81 -1.51 -12.48
N PRO A 290 19.54 -1.14 -12.78
CA PRO A 290 18.39 -1.80 -12.19
C PRO A 290 18.36 -3.29 -12.53
N ASN A 291 17.76 -4.10 -11.68
CA ASN A 291 17.56 -5.52 -11.96
C ASN A 291 16.71 -5.71 -13.25
N LYS A 292 16.92 -6.85 -13.93
CA LYS A 292 16.23 -7.18 -15.18
C LYS A 292 14.93 -7.92 -14.91
N PHE A 293 13.89 -7.55 -15.62
CA PHE A 293 12.67 -8.33 -15.76
C PHE A 293 12.95 -9.48 -16.74
N ASP A 294 13.57 -10.52 -16.21
CA ASP A 294 14.04 -11.68 -16.97
C ASP A 294 12.97 -12.79 -17.09
N LYS A 295 13.33 -13.86 -17.81
CA LYS A 295 12.49 -15.05 -17.98
C LYS A 295 12.03 -15.65 -16.65
N LYS A 296 12.90 -15.63 -15.61
CA LYS A 296 12.57 -16.20 -14.31
C LYS A 296 11.46 -15.40 -13.62
N ILE A 297 11.55 -14.07 -13.68
CA ILE A 297 10.54 -13.19 -13.12
C ILE A 297 9.23 -13.31 -13.92
N PHE A 298 9.29 -13.32 -15.25
CA PHE A 298 8.12 -13.46 -16.13
C PHE A 298 7.33 -14.74 -15.81
N ILE A 299 8.02 -15.88 -15.71
CA ILE A 299 7.41 -17.18 -15.39
C ILE A 299 6.90 -17.18 -13.94
N HIS A 300 7.69 -16.68 -12.98
CA HIS A 300 7.31 -16.64 -11.57
C HIS A 300 6.04 -15.80 -11.34
N GLU A 301 5.90 -14.69 -12.04
CA GLU A 301 4.70 -13.87 -11.96
C GLU A 301 3.48 -14.59 -12.56
N ALA A 302 3.60 -15.17 -13.75
CA ALA A 302 2.50 -15.91 -14.37
C ALA A 302 2.10 -17.16 -13.56
N LYS A 303 3.06 -17.80 -12.87
CA LYS A 303 2.84 -18.94 -12.00
C LYS A 303 1.86 -18.67 -10.85
N GLN A 304 1.69 -17.39 -10.44
CA GLN A 304 0.65 -17.02 -9.45
C GLN A 304 -0.74 -17.49 -9.88
N PHE A 305 -1.01 -17.56 -11.21
CA PHE A 305 -2.28 -18.03 -11.74
C PHE A 305 -2.55 -19.50 -11.35
N ILE A 306 -1.61 -20.39 -11.61
CA ILE A 306 -1.78 -21.81 -11.28
C ILE A 306 -1.64 -22.11 -9.78
N ASP A 307 -0.83 -21.33 -9.06
CA ASP A 307 -0.62 -21.55 -7.63
C ASP A 307 -1.80 -21.06 -6.78
N TYR A 308 -2.55 -20.03 -7.23
CA TYR A 308 -3.60 -19.39 -6.42
C TYR A 308 -4.95 -19.23 -7.13
N TYR A 309 -4.98 -18.81 -8.42
CA TYR A 309 -6.27 -18.69 -9.12
C TYR A 309 -6.86 -20.06 -9.44
N TRP A 310 -6.04 -21.04 -9.80
CA TRP A 310 -6.53 -22.41 -10.02
C TRP A 310 -7.26 -22.97 -8.78
N PRO A 311 -6.64 -23.02 -7.57
CA PRO A 311 -7.36 -23.53 -6.40
C PRO A 311 -8.54 -22.65 -5.99
N TYR A 312 -8.48 -21.34 -6.23
CA TYR A 312 -9.61 -20.44 -6.00
C TYR A 312 -10.82 -20.81 -6.89
N ALA A 313 -10.59 -21.05 -8.18
CA ALA A 313 -11.66 -21.30 -9.15
C ALA A 313 -12.16 -22.76 -9.15
N LYS A 314 -11.29 -23.73 -8.81
CA LYS A 314 -11.59 -25.17 -8.91
C LYS A 314 -11.63 -25.91 -7.57
N SER A 315 -11.33 -25.24 -6.47
CA SER A 315 -11.26 -25.86 -5.13
C SER A 315 -10.32 -27.09 -5.07
N SER A 316 -9.33 -27.17 -5.94
CA SER A 316 -8.34 -28.25 -6.05
C SER A 316 -6.97 -27.72 -6.45
N ILE A 317 -5.92 -28.46 -6.14
CA ILE A 317 -4.56 -28.14 -6.59
C ILE A 317 -4.45 -28.42 -8.10
N CYS A 318 -3.70 -27.58 -8.83
CA CYS A 318 -3.40 -27.79 -10.25
C CYS A 318 -2.63 -29.12 -10.43
N PRO A 319 -3.10 -30.03 -11.30
CA PRO A 319 -2.36 -31.25 -11.64
C PRO A 319 -0.95 -30.92 -12.19
N GLU A 320 0.04 -31.78 -11.91
CA GLU A 320 1.43 -31.50 -12.32
C GLU A 320 1.60 -31.49 -13.85
N GLU A 321 0.81 -32.28 -14.59
CA GLU A 321 0.79 -32.27 -16.06
C GLU A 321 0.33 -30.89 -16.57
N GLU A 322 -0.83 -30.43 -16.12
CA GLU A 322 -1.39 -29.13 -16.49
C GLU A 322 -0.48 -27.94 -16.13
N LYS A 323 0.19 -28.08 -14.99
CA LYS A 323 1.17 -27.11 -14.54
C LYS A 323 2.42 -27.09 -15.41
N TYR A 324 2.92 -28.25 -15.82
CA TYR A 324 4.04 -28.35 -16.73
C TYR A 324 3.71 -27.73 -18.09
N ASP A 325 2.56 -28.05 -18.66
CA ASP A 325 2.11 -27.51 -19.94
C ASP A 325 1.94 -25.99 -19.88
N PHE A 326 1.28 -25.48 -18.84
CA PHE A 326 1.16 -24.04 -18.61
C PHE A 326 2.52 -23.35 -18.56
N LEU A 327 3.45 -23.84 -17.76
CA LEU A 327 4.77 -23.23 -17.62
C LEU A 327 5.57 -23.26 -18.92
N SER A 328 5.46 -24.34 -19.72
CA SER A 328 6.07 -24.46 -21.05
C SER A 328 5.49 -23.40 -22.01
N ILE A 329 4.19 -23.18 -21.99
CA ILE A 329 3.52 -22.14 -22.78
C ILE A 329 4.03 -20.75 -22.37
N ILE A 330 4.09 -20.46 -21.07
CA ILE A 330 4.59 -19.16 -20.58
C ILE A 330 6.05 -18.94 -20.95
N GLU A 331 6.86 -19.99 -20.91
CA GLU A 331 8.26 -19.92 -21.36
C GLU A 331 8.38 -19.56 -22.84
N LYS A 332 7.53 -20.17 -23.68
CA LYS A 332 7.46 -19.85 -25.12
C LYS A 332 7.03 -18.40 -25.34
N MET A 333 5.99 -17.92 -24.63
CA MET A 333 5.54 -16.52 -24.70
C MET A 333 6.67 -15.53 -24.40
N PHE A 334 7.51 -15.82 -23.39
CA PHE A 334 8.68 -14.99 -23.10
C PHE A 334 9.69 -14.97 -24.26
N SER A 335 9.90 -16.13 -24.90
CA SER A 335 10.84 -16.25 -26.03
C SER A 335 10.37 -15.51 -27.29
N ASP A 336 9.07 -15.24 -27.41
CA ASP A 336 8.49 -14.48 -28.52
C ASP A 336 8.55 -12.95 -28.31
N LEU A 337 8.97 -12.50 -27.11
CA LEU A 337 9.20 -11.08 -26.83
C LEU A 337 10.55 -10.59 -27.39
N SER A 338 10.59 -9.32 -27.79
CA SER A 338 11.84 -8.68 -28.20
C SER A 338 12.83 -8.56 -27.03
N PRO A 339 14.15 -8.52 -27.31
CA PRO A 339 15.16 -8.36 -26.30
C PRO A 339 15.28 -6.90 -25.78
N ASP A 340 14.57 -5.96 -26.38
CA ASP A 340 14.64 -4.55 -26.03
C ASP A 340 14.29 -4.33 -24.55
N ARG A 341 15.01 -3.41 -23.93
CA ARG A 341 14.84 -3.08 -22.52
C ARG A 341 14.86 -1.57 -22.30
N THR A 342 13.92 -1.13 -21.49
CA THR A 342 13.86 0.22 -20.92
C THR A 342 13.64 0.11 -19.41
N LEU A 343 13.73 1.21 -18.68
CA LEU A 343 13.23 1.24 -17.32
C LEU A 343 11.71 1.08 -17.35
N ILE A 344 11.17 0.11 -16.61
CA ILE A 344 9.73 -0.10 -16.41
C ILE A 344 9.42 0.06 -14.92
N LEU A 345 8.30 0.74 -14.60
CA LEU A 345 7.87 0.97 -13.22
C LEU A 345 7.02 -0.17 -12.69
N ARG A 346 6.46 -1.01 -13.56
CA ARG A 346 5.61 -2.20 -13.30
C ARG A 346 4.20 -1.87 -12.82
N ASP A 347 4.07 -0.89 -11.95
CA ASP A 347 2.79 -0.49 -11.36
C ASP A 347 2.34 0.89 -11.85
N TYR A 348 2.47 1.11 -13.19
CA TYR A 348 2.05 2.32 -13.90
C TYR A 348 0.54 2.30 -14.14
N HIS A 349 -0.26 2.40 -13.08
CA HIS A 349 -1.71 2.31 -13.12
C HIS A 349 -2.38 3.38 -12.26
N SER A 350 -3.68 3.56 -12.41
CA SER A 350 -4.43 4.72 -11.91
C SER A 350 -4.28 5.07 -10.43
N PRO A 351 -4.18 4.13 -9.45
CA PRO A 351 -3.92 4.51 -8.06
C PRO A 351 -2.53 5.12 -7.81
N ASN A 352 -1.54 4.79 -8.65
CA ASN A 352 -0.15 5.25 -8.51
C ASN A 352 0.16 6.46 -9.39
N LEU A 353 -0.85 7.01 -10.07
CA LEU A 353 -0.76 8.22 -10.87
C LEU A 353 -1.57 9.32 -10.21
N HIS A 354 -0.91 10.41 -9.79
CA HIS A 354 -1.56 11.59 -9.24
C HIS A 354 -1.78 12.64 -10.34
N TYR A 355 -2.96 13.25 -10.36
CA TYR A 355 -3.27 14.32 -11.29
C TYR A 355 -3.07 15.69 -10.64
N LEU A 356 -2.12 16.47 -11.18
CA LEU A 356 -1.77 17.79 -10.68
C LEU A 356 -2.33 18.86 -11.63
N GLU A 357 -3.46 19.45 -11.27
CA GLU A 357 -4.19 20.40 -12.10
C GLU A 357 -3.35 21.64 -12.47
N ASN A 358 -2.53 22.11 -11.54
CA ASN A 358 -1.70 23.31 -11.69
C ASN A 358 -0.43 23.09 -12.52
N GLU A 359 -0.08 21.86 -12.86
CA GLU A 359 1.04 21.51 -13.73
C GLU A 359 0.63 21.56 -15.21
N LYS A 360 1.61 21.47 -16.14
CA LYS A 360 1.39 21.53 -17.59
C LYS A 360 1.92 20.29 -18.29
N GLY A 361 1.26 19.92 -19.41
CA GLY A 361 1.66 18.79 -20.25
C GLY A 361 1.76 17.49 -19.46
N HIS A 362 2.80 16.71 -19.74
CA HIS A 362 3.05 15.44 -19.07
C HIS A 362 3.23 15.57 -17.53
N ARG A 363 3.71 16.71 -17.02
CA ARG A 363 3.88 16.91 -15.58
C ARG A 363 2.57 16.94 -14.79
N LYS A 364 1.41 17.04 -15.46
CA LYS A 364 0.12 16.79 -14.81
C LYS A 364 -0.03 15.38 -14.28
N CYS A 365 0.76 14.42 -14.81
CA CYS A 365 0.84 13.05 -14.31
C CYS A 365 2.05 12.90 -13.39
N ALA A 366 1.82 12.89 -12.08
CA ALA A 366 2.87 12.60 -11.11
C ALA A 366 2.85 11.12 -10.72
N LEU A 367 4.05 10.54 -10.60
CA LEU A 367 4.27 9.12 -10.41
C LEU A 367 4.66 8.82 -8.97
N ILE A 368 4.07 7.77 -8.41
CA ILE A 368 4.46 7.21 -7.11
C ILE A 368 4.64 5.69 -7.22
N ASP A 369 5.14 5.07 -6.18
CA ASP A 369 5.25 3.60 -6.02
C ASP A 369 6.13 2.92 -7.08
N PHE A 370 7.24 3.55 -7.47
CA PHE A 370 8.17 3.09 -8.51
C PHE A 370 9.40 2.34 -7.98
N GLN A 371 9.47 2.00 -6.70
CA GLN A 371 10.61 1.29 -6.09
C GLN A 371 10.86 -0.10 -6.65
N ASP A 372 9.86 -0.70 -7.29
CA ASP A 372 9.95 -2.00 -7.92
C ASP A 372 10.35 -1.94 -9.40
N ALA A 373 10.84 -0.78 -9.84
CA ALA A 373 11.32 -0.57 -11.20
C ALA A 373 12.42 -1.57 -11.58
N LEU A 374 12.36 -2.04 -12.84
CA LEU A 374 13.27 -3.02 -13.44
C LEU A 374 13.62 -2.59 -14.87
N LEU A 375 14.63 -3.20 -15.45
CA LEU A 375 14.86 -3.15 -16.89
C LEU A 375 13.97 -4.21 -17.55
N GLY A 376 12.96 -3.79 -18.30
CA GLY A 376 11.99 -4.67 -18.90
C GLY A 376 11.54 -4.23 -20.29
N HIS A 377 10.57 -4.95 -20.85
CA HIS A 377 10.05 -4.68 -22.18
C HIS A 377 9.37 -3.31 -22.26
N PRO A 378 9.64 -2.48 -23.29
CA PRO A 378 9.15 -1.09 -23.40
C PRO A 378 7.61 -0.94 -23.40
N LEU A 379 6.87 -2.00 -23.69
CA LEU A 379 5.40 -1.98 -23.67
C LEU A 379 4.78 -2.41 -22.34
N TYR A 380 5.56 -2.80 -21.32
CA TYR A 380 5.00 -3.33 -20.07
C TYR A 380 4.13 -2.31 -19.33
N ASP A 381 4.60 -1.10 -19.18
CA ASP A 381 3.86 -0.04 -18.48
C ASP A 381 2.71 0.54 -19.32
N LEU A 382 2.80 0.46 -20.66
CA LEU A 382 1.66 0.74 -21.53
C LEU A 382 0.49 -0.22 -21.25
N VAL A 383 0.79 -1.50 -21.10
CA VAL A 383 -0.22 -2.51 -20.69
C VAL A 383 -0.80 -2.17 -19.32
N SER A 384 0.04 -1.77 -18.36
CA SER A 384 -0.41 -1.39 -17.01
C SER A 384 -1.42 -0.23 -17.04
N LEU A 385 -1.20 0.75 -17.92
CA LEU A 385 -2.08 1.90 -18.11
C LEU A 385 -3.36 1.53 -18.88
N ALA A 386 -3.24 0.76 -19.97
CA ALA A 386 -4.33 0.47 -20.89
C ALA A 386 -5.25 -0.65 -20.40
N GLN A 387 -4.76 -1.55 -19.53
CA GLN A 387 -5.52 -2.62 -18.90
C GLN A 387 -5.42 -2.51 -17.36
N ASP A 388 -5.87 -1.37 -16.83
CA ASP A 388 -5.85 -1.11 -15.40
C ASP A 388 -6.75 -2.09 -14.62
N ALA A 389 -6.20 -2.63 -13.53
CA ALA A 389 -6.91 -3.60 -12.71
C ALA A 389 -8.01 -2.96 -11.81
N ARG A 390 -7.91 -1.68 -11.52
CA ARG A 390 -8.78 -0.97 -10.56
C ARG A 390 -9.93 -0.21 -11.23
N VAL A 391 -9.74 0.24 -12.48
CA VAL A 391 -10.76 0.93 -13.26
C VAL A 391 -11.09 0.15 -14.53
N THR A 392 -12.34 0.23 -14.99
CA THR A 392 -12.76 -0.45 -16.22
C THR A 392 -12.36 0.37 -17.44
N ILE A 393 -11.43 -0.15 -18.23
CA ILE A 393 -11.03 0.39 -19.51
C ILE A 393 -11.79 -0.39 -20.62
N SER A 394 -12.68 0.30 -21.33
CA SER A 394 -13.37 -0.30 -22.50
C SER A 394 -12.38 -0.55 -23.64
N GLU A 395 -12.74 -1.43 -24.59
CA GLU A 395 -11.91 -1.70 -25.77
C GLU A 395 -11.61 -0.44 -26.58
N VAL A 396 -12.60 0.46 -26.69
CA VAL A 396 -12.43 1.75 -27.37
C VAL A 396 -11.39 2.62 -26.66
N LYS A 397 -11.44 2.69 -25.32
CA LYS A 397 -10.47 3.43 -24.52
C LYS A 397 -9.08 2.80 -24.56
N GLU A 398 -9.00 1.47 -24.46
CA GLU A 398 -7.74 0.73 -24.61
C GLU A 398 -7.10 1.00 -25.97
N LYS A 399 -7.89 0.88 -27.05
CA LYS A 399 -7.43 1.19 -28.39
C LYS A 399 -6.94 2.63 -28.52
N TYR A 400 -7.65 3.60 -27.95
CA TYR A 400 -7.22 5.00 -27.94
C TYR A 400 -5.84 5.17 -27.28
N ILE A 401 -5.62 4.56 -26.11
CA ILE A 401 -4.32 4.62 -25.40
C ILE A 401 -3.20 4.02 -26.27
N ILE A 402 -3.44 2.84 -26.86
CA ILE A 402 -2.47 2.16 -27.71
C ILE A 402 -2.13 2.98 -28.95
N ASP A 403 -3.14 3.49 -29.65
CA ASP A 403 -2.96 4.27 -30.89
C ASP A 403 -2.24 5.59 -30.59
N ALA A 404 -2.62 6.31 -29.53
CA ALA A 404 -1.99 7.56 -29.13
C ALA A 404 -0.51 7.36 -28.71
N PHE A 405 -0.22 6.28 -28.00
CA PHE A 405 1.16 5.91 -27.67
C PHE A 405 1.95 5.55 -28.93
N LYS A 406 1.39 4.70 -29.80
CA LYS A 406 2.02 4.19 -31.02
C LYS A 406 2.38 5.30 -32.01
N GLN A 407 1.56 6.35 -32.12
CA GLN A 407 1.81 7.50 -33.02
C GLN A 407 3.10 8.25 -32.65
N LYS A 408 3.44 8.31 -31.35
CA LYS A 408 4.63 9.04 -30.85
C LYS A 408 5.80 8.10 -30.51
N PHE A 409 5.58 6.77 -30.59
CA PHE A 409 6.61 5.78 -30.29
C PHE A 409 7.68 5.73 -31.37
N LEU A 410 8.94 5.91 -30.99
CA LEU A 410 10.06 5.95 -31.93
C LEU A 410 10.54 4.53 -32.27
N PHE A 411 9.83 3.85 -33.15
CA PHE A 411 10.09 2.46 -33.56
C PHE A 411 11.56 2.18 -33.93
N LYS A 412 12.24 3.15 -34.55
CA LYS A 412 13.66 3.02 -34.93
C LYS A 412 14.62 2.74 -33.77
N ASN A 413 14.20 3.02 -32.54
CA ASN A 413 15.00 2.79 -31.35
C ASN A 413 14.82 1.39 -30.76
N PHE A 414 13.90 0.58 -31.33
CA PHE A 414 13.51 -0.72 -30.79
C PHE A 414 13.46 -1.79 -31.89
N GLN A 415 13.82 -3.04 -31.53
CA GLN A 415 13.80 -4.18 -32.42
C GLN A 415 12.77 -5.20 -31.93
N PHE A 416 11.56 -5.14 -32.45
CA PHE A 416 10.50 -6.08 -32.03
C PHE A 416 10.68 -7.51 -32.58
N GLY A 417 11.79 -7.78 -33.27
CA GLY A 417 12.06 -9.10 -33.86
C GLY A 417 11.04 -9.46 -34.94
N ASN A 418 10.59 -10.70 -34.92
CA ASN A 418 9.60 -11.22 -35.87
C ASN A 418 8.13 -10.91 -35.48
N SER A 419 7.91 -10.44 -34.24
CA SER A 419 6.57 -10.14 -33.72
C SER A 419 6.23 -8.66 -33.89
N SER A 420 4.97 -8.36 -34.24
CA SER A 420 4.48 -7.00 -34.35
C SER A 420 4.33 -6.31 -32.97
N PHE A 421 4.25 -5.00 -32.95
CA PHE A 421 3.94 -4.22 -31.74
C PHE A 421 2.68 -4.76 -31.02
N ASN A 422 1.62 -5.08 -31.78
CA ASN A 422 0.38 -5.55 -31.21
C ASN A 422 0.53 -6.93 -30.58
N GLU A 423 1.24 -7.85 -31.22
CA GLU A 423 1.52 -9.19 -30.65
C GLU A 423 2.31 -9.12 -29.38
N GLN A 424 3.36 -8.30 -29.33
CA GLN A 424 4.15 -8.06 -28.10
C GLN A 424 3.30 -7.47 -26.98
N TYR A 425 2.44 -6.50 -27.32
CA TYR A 425 1.47 -5.95 -26.36
C TYR A 425 0.55 -7.04 -25.80
N GLN A 426 -0.04 -7.91 -26.65
CA GLN A 426 -0.96 -8.97 -26.24
C GLN A 426 -0.28 -10.02 -25.34
N ILE A 427 0.98 -10.40 -25.62
CA ILE A 427 1.75 -11.30 -24.76
C ILE A 427 1.90 -10.72 -23.35
N LEU A 428 2.33 -9.45 -23.25
CA LEU A 428 2.53 -8.78 -21.98
C LEU A 428 1.20 -8.55 -21.23
N ALA A 429 0.14 -8.19 -21.96
CA ALA A 429 -1.20 -7.97 -21.42
C ALA A 429 -1.75 -9.25 -20.79
N THR A 430 -1.59 -10.38 -21.47
CA THR A 430 -2.03 -11.68 -20.97
C THR A 430 -1.20 -12.12 -19.77
N GLN A 431 0.13 -12.05 -19.85
CA GLN A 431 1.00 -12.43 -18.72
C GLN A 431 0.69 -11.60 -17.46
N ARG A 432 0.54 -10.27 -17.61
CA ARG A 432 0.19 -9.39 -16.48
C ARG A 432 -1.19 -9.70 -15.91
N SER A 433 -2.17 -9.99 -16.75
CA SER A 433 -3.52 -10.36 -16.32
C SER A 433 -3.53 -11.67 -15.56
N LEU A 434 -2.80 -12.70 -16.01
CA LEU A 434 -2.64 -13.97 -15.28
C LEU A 434 -2.01 -13.74 -13.90
N LYS A 435 -0.93 -12.94 -13.82
CA LYS A 435 -0.30 -12.52 -12.56
C LYS A 435 -1.33 -11.90 -11.62
N ILE A 436 -2.12 -10.92 -12.08
CA ILE A 436 -3.08 -10.17 -11.26
C ILE A 436 -4.18 -11.09 -10.74
N LEU A 437 -4.74 -11.98 -11.55
CA LEU A 437 -5.72 -12.98 -11.10
C LEU A 437 -5.14 -13.84 -9.97
N GLY A 438 -3.91 -14.30 -10.13
CA GLY A 438 -3.21 -15.07 -9.10
C GLY A 438 -3.01 -14.28 -7.80
N ILE A 439 -2.60 -13.02 -7.90
CA ILE A 439 -2.43 -12.13 -6.72
C ILE A 439 -3.76 -11.90 -6.01
N PHE A 440 -4.84 -11.60 -6.73
CA PHE A 440 -6.16 -11.35 -6.12
C PHE A 440 -6.69 -12.62 -5.43
N ALA A 441 -6.53 -13.78 -6.06
CA ALA A 441 -6.87 -15.04 -5.44
C ALA A 441 -6.05 -15.34 -4.18
N ARG A 442 -4.74 -15.08 -4.21
CA ARG A 442 -3.87 -15.24 -3.05
C ARG A 442 -4.27 -14.33 -1.88
N LEU A 443 -4.57 -13.06 -2.15
CA LEU A 443 -5.01 -12.11 -1.13
C LEU A 443 -6.32 -12.55 -0.47
N SER A 444 -7.24 -13.11 -1.24
CA SER A 444 -8.49 -13.68 -0.71
C SER A 444 -8.23 -14.95 0.12
N LEU A 445 -7.51 -15.94 -0.45
CA LEU A 445 -7.32 -17.26 0.16
C LEU A 445 -6.44 -17.20 1.42
N LEU A 446 -5.37 -16.39 1.42
CA LEU A 446 -4.38 -16.38 2.49
C LEU A 446 -4.53 -15.22 3.48
N GLU A 447 -5.11 -14.10 3.05
CA GLU A 447 -5.19 -12.87 3.85
C GLU A 447 -6.63 -12.45 4.17
N GLY A 448 -7.64 -13.16 3.61
CA GLY A 448 -9.06 -12.83 3.78
C GLY A 448 -9.49 -11.50 3.15
N LYS A 449 -8.65 -10.94 2.25
CA LYS A 449 -8.91 -9.66 1.57
C LYS A 449 -9.81 -9.85 0.35
N ASN A 450 -11.12 -10.01 0.58
CA ASN A 450 -12.09 -10.31 -0.47
C ASN A 450 -12.47 -9.10 -1.35
N ASN A 451 -12.09 -7.89 -0.97
CA ASN A 451 -12.36 -6.67 -1.73
C ASN A 451 -11.69 -6.66 -3.13
N TYR A 452 -10.68 -7.50 -3.37
CA TYR A 452 -10.03 -7.62 -4.68
C TYR A 452 -10.78 -8.53 -5.67
N ILE A 453 -11.63 -9.43 -5.17
CA ILE A 453 -12.36 -10.40 -6.02
C ILE A 453 -13.28 -9.68 -7.03
N ILE A 454 -13.88 -8.56 -6.62
CA ILE A 454 -14.77 -7.77 -7.48
C ILE A 454 -14.09 -7.29 -8.79
N HIS A 455 -12.76 -7.28 -8.84
CA HIS A 455 -12.00 -6.88 -10.02
C HIS A 455 -11.69 -8.05 -10.97
N MET A 456 -11.79 -9.31 -10.53
CA MET A 456 -11.44 -10.48 -11.34
C MET A 456 -12.20 -10.56 -12.68
N PRO A 457 -13.53 -10.30 -12.76
CA PRO A 457 -14.24 -10.34 -14.04
C PRO A 457 -13.66 -9.40 -15.09
N ARG A 458 -13.18 -8.23 -14.68
CA ARG A 458 -12.50 -7.27 -15.55
C ARG A 458 -11.20 -7.84 -16.10
N ILE A 459 -10.38 -8.46 -15.26
CA ILE A 459 -9.09 -9.05 -15.65
C ILE A 459 -9.31 -10.24 -16.60
N ILE A 460 -10.31 -11.07 -16.34
CA ILE A 460 -10.72 -12.16 -17.23
C ILE A 460 -11.08 -11.60 -18.62
N ASN A 461 -11.84 -10.49 -18.66
CA ASN A 461 -12.19 -9.85 -19.92
C ASN A 461 -10.96 -9.32 -20.67
N TYR A 462 -9.93 -8.82 -19.99
CA TYR A 462 -8.68 -8.43 -20.64
C TYR A 462 -7.96 -9.62 -21.28
N ILE A 463 -7.93 -10.78 -20.62
CA ILE A 463 -7.39 -12.01 -21.21
C ILE A 463 -8.18 -12.40 -22.47
N ARG A 464 -9.53 -12.36 -22.41
CA ARG A 464 -10.40 -12.69 -23.56
C ARG A 464 -10.10 -11.79 -24.77
N ARG A 465 -9.83 -10.51 -24.60
CA ARG A 465 -9.46 -9.59 -25.69
C ARG A 465 -8.18 -10.02 -26.40
N SER A 466 -7.28 -10.71 -25.73
CA SER A 466 -6.01 -11.17 -26.27
C SER A 466 -6.08 -12.54 -26.95
N MET A 467 -7.20 -13.30 -26.79
CA MET A 467 -7.33 -14.69 -27.27
C MET A 467 -7.33 -14.84 -28.80
N ASN A 468 -7.48 -13.75 -29.56
CA ASN A 468 -7.39 -13.75 -31.02
C ASN A 468 -5.95 -13.57 -31.54
N CYS A 469 -4.95 -13.50 -30.67
CA CYS A 469 -3.55 -13.40 -31.04
C CYS A 469 -2.98 -14.81 -31.30
N SER A 470 -2.49 -15.06 -32.51
CA SER A 470 -1.96 -16.39 -32.89
C SER A 470 -0.77 -16.85 -32.03
N LEU A 471 0.04 -15.93 -31.50
CA LEU A 471 1.13 -16.27 -30.57
C LEU A 471 0.61 -16.78 -29.22
N LEU A 472 -0.68 -16.60 -28.93
CA LEU A 472 -1.35 -17.05 -27.70
C LEU A 472 -2.26 -18.27 -27.91
N ASP A 473 -2.31 -18.87 -29.12
CA ASP A 473 -3.21 -20.01 -29.41
C ASP A 473 -3.05 -21.17 -28.44
N ASN A 474 -1.82 -21.53 -28.08
CA ASN A 474 -1.57 -22.61 -27.12
C ASN A 474 -2.13 -22.28 -25.73
N LEU A 475 -1.94 -21.05 -25.26
CA LEU A 475 -2.50 -20.59 -23.99
C LEU A 475 -4.04 -20.52 -24.05
N THR A 476 -4.57 -20.00 -25.16
CA THR A 476 -6.02 -19.89 -25.40
C THR A 476 -6.68 -21.27 -25.33
N ASN A 477 -6.10 -22.27 -25.99
CA ASN A 477 -6.59 -23.64 -25.96
C ASN A 477 -6.49 -24.25 -24.56
N TRP A 478 -5.36 -24.06 -23.88
CA TRP A 478 -5.16 -24.54 -22.51
C TRP A 478 -6.19 -23.90 -21.53
N LEU A 479 -6.44 -22.59 -21.66
CA LEU A 479 -7.43 -21.88 -20.83
C LEU A 479 -8.86 -22.38 -21.11
N LYS A 480 -9.24 -22.60 -22.37
CA LYS A 480 -10.57 -23.13 -22.75
C LYS A 480 -10.79 -24.55 -22.24
N ILE A 481 -9.77 -25.40 -22.30
CA ILE A 481 -9.85 -26.78 -21.77
C ILE A 481 -10.02 -26.74 -20.24
N ASN A 482 -9.18 -25.99 -19.56
CA ASN A 482 -9.11 -26.03 -18.10
C ASN A 482 -10.11 -25.11 -17.41
N PHE A 483 -10.59 -24.04 -18.05
CA PHE A 483 -11.51 -23.04 -17.47
C PHE A 483 -12.63 -22.69 -18.46
N LYS A 484 -13.30 -23.72 -18.98
CA LYS A 484 -14.33 -23.59 -20.01
C LYS A 484 -15.37 -22.52 -19.70
N ASP A 485 -15.98 -22.58 -18.52
CA ASP A 485 -17.02 -21.62 -18.09
C ASP A 485 -16.51 -20.17 -17.96
N THR A 486 -15.18 -20.02 -17.86
CA THR A 486 -14.55 -18.70 -17.71
C THR A 486 -14.07 -18.13 -19.05
N PHE A 487 -13.55 -18.95 -19.96
CA PHE A 487 -12.86 -18.47 -21.17
C PHE A 487 -13.48 -18.96 -22.48
N ASP A 488 -14.48 -19.84 -22.44
CA ASP A 488 -15.21 -20.32 -23.62
C ASP A 488 -16.50 -19.49 -23.78
N VAL A 489 -16.38 -18.26 -24.33
CA VAL A 489 -17.51 -17.34 -24.60
C VAL A 489 -17.42 -16.83 -26.02
#